data_ef2128541a0882dbc88291debbf9efed
#
_entry.id   ef2128541a0882dbc88291debbf9efed
#
_cell.length_a   1.000
_cell.length_b   1.000
_cell.length_c   1.000
_cell.angle_alpha   90.00
_cell.angle_beta   90.00
_cell.angle_gamma   90.00
#
_symmetry.space_group_name_H-M   'P 1'
#
loop_
_entity.id
_entity.type
_entity.pdbx_description
1 polymer ?
#
loop_
_entity_poly.entity_id
_entity_poly.type
_entity_poly.pdbx_seq_one_letter_code
_entity_poly.pdbx_strand_id
1 'polypeptide(L)'
;MITLGFWQLQRLEWKNTLLSKIEENYNNVTIDFPLLADDSQFEYMKSNIDGNYLKDKLMFFYHFNLSGDSGFNVVIPFKTTEGRVIYVDNGWIPFKEKENLNIDFIDELKVYNLSGALIFKKERKYFIPDNDYNQNIWYLLNTDEMDSALGLSSSNYILKLVDQKYFEEFLIEFKPTNIKNNHLQYAVTWFLMALFISIFYIYLIKQQFKQK
;
A
#
# COMPACT_ATOMS: atom_id res chain seq x y z
N MET A 1 -31.15 -6.98 -0.62
CA MET A 1 -30.57 -6.48 0.64
C MET A 1 -30.00 -7.61 1.50
N ILE A 2 -30.76 -8.63 1.84
CA ILE A 2 -30.26 -9.80 2.62
C ILE A 2 -29.02 -10.42 1.96
N THR A 3 -29.07 -10.64 0.65
CA THR A 3 -27.95 -11.18 -0.15
C THR A 3 -26.69 -10.30 -0.03
N LEU A 4 -26.86 -8.96 -0.04
CA LEU A 4 -25.76 -8.01 0.14
C LEU A 4 -25.19 -8.06 1.57
N GLY A 5 -26.03 -8.29 2.58
CA GLY A 5 -25.58 -8.50 3.95
C GLY A 5 -24.69 -9.74 4.08
N PHE A 6 -25.11 -10.87 3.51
CA PHE A 6 -24.28 -12.10 3.49
C PHE A 6 -22.99 -11.93 2.69
N TRP A 7 -23.06 -11.24 1.55
CA TRP A 7 -21.85 -10.95 0.75
C TRP A 7 -20.86 -10.11 1.56
N GLN A 8 -21.32 -9.13 2.33
CA GLN A 8 -20.45 -8.34 3.21
C GLN A 8 -19.80 -9.19 4.31
N LEU A 9 -20.51 -10.18 4.87
CA LEU A 9 -19.94 -11.11 5.84
C LEU A 9 -18.85 -11.99 5.23
N GLN A 10 -19.06 -12.50 4.01
CA GLN A 10 -18.01 -13.25 3.29
C GLN A 10 -16.77 -12.37 3.01
N ARG A 11 -16.99 -11.10 2.63
CA ARG A 11 -15.89 -10.15 2.44
C ARG A 11 -15.16 -9.82 3.73
N LEU A 12 -15.89 -9.73 4.84
CA LEU A 12 -15.30 -9.55 6.17
C LEU A 12 -14.34 -10.71 6.51
N GLU A 13 -14.80 -11.94 6.35
CA GLU A 13 -14.01 -13.15 6.65
C GLU A 13 -12.76 -13.21 5.76
N TRP A 14 -12.93 -13.05 4.44
CA TRP A 14 -11.80 -13.00 3.51
C TRP A 14 -10.78 -11.94 3.88
N LYS A 15 -11.24 -10.72 4.24
CA LYS A 15 -10.34 -9.63 4.60
C LYS A 15 -9.65 -9.88 5.94
N ASN A 16 -10.32 -10.47 6.92
CA ASN A 16 -9.71 -10.85 8.18
C ASN A 16 -8.59 -11.89 7.97
N THR A 17 -8.82 -12.90 7.15
CA THR A 17 -7.80 -13.90 6.79
C THR A 17 -6.59 -13.25 6.11
N LEU A 18 -6.83 -12.32 5.19
CA LEU A 18 -5.75 -11.57 4.54
C LEU A 18 -4.95 -10.73 5.56
N LEU A 19 -5.64 -10.01 6.45
CA LEU A 19 -4.98 -9.20 7.48
C LEU A 19 -4.17 -10.05 8.47
N SER A 20 -4.71 -11.19 8.89
CA SER A 20 -3.97 -12.13 9.76
C SER A 20 -2.69 -12.64 9.09
N LYS A 21 -2.76 -12.96 7.79
CA LYS A 21 -1.57 -13.38 7.02
C LYS A 21 -0.54 -12.25 6.90
N ILE A 22 -0.99 -11.02 6.65
CA ILE A 22 -0.11 -9.83 6.59
C ILE A 22 0.57 -9.62 7.95
N GLU A 23 -0.19 -9.70 9.05
CA GLU A 23 0.33 -9.54 10.40
C GLU A 23 1.31 -10.66 10.78
N GLU A 24 1.00 -11.89 10.42
CA GLU A 24 1.89 -13.03 10.60
C GLU A 24 3.21 -12.83 9.86
N ASN A 25 3.16 -12.50 8.58
CA ASN A 25 4.37 -12.24 7.78
C ASN A 25 5.20 -11.09 8.35
N TYR A 26 4.54 -9.98 8.74
CA TYR A 26 5.22 -8.82 9.29
C TYR A 26 5.86 -9.07 10.66
N ASN A 27 5.27 -9.91 11.50
CA ASN A 27 5.78 -10.25 12.82
C ASN A 27 6.76 -11.44 12.81
N ASN A 28 6.92 -12.08 11.66
CA ASN A 28 7.86 -13.18 11.48
C ASN A 28 9.31 -12.71 11.59
N VAL A 29 10.23 -13.68 11.57
CA VAL A 29 11.66 -13.39 11.59
C VAL A 29 12.05 -12.54 10.38
N THR A 30 12.91 -11.55 10.59
CA THR A 30 13.50 -10.77 9.49
C THR A 30 14.30 -11.70 8.58
N ILE A 31 14.07 -11.61 7.29
CA ILE A 31 14.73 -12.41 6.27
C ILE A 31 15.76 -11.61 5.50
N ASP A 32 16.71 -12.29 4.89
CA ASP A 32 17.57 -11.68 3.88
C ASP A 32 16.72 -11.28 2.67
N PHE A 33 17.09 -10.18 2.01
CA PHE A 33 16.28 -9.66 0.89
C PHE A 33 16.21 -10.70 -0.24
N PRO A 34 14.99 -11.10 -0.69
CA PRO A 34 14.80 -12.14 -1.70
C PRO A 34 15.01 -11.58 -3.11
N LEU A 35 16.26 -11.30 -3.46
CA LEU A 35 16.66 -10.60 -4.69
C LEU A 35 16.21 -11.30 -5.99
N LEU A 36 15.98 -12.60 -5.95
CA LEU A 36 15.65 -13.43 -7.12
C LEU A 36 14.22 -14.01 -7.05
N ALA A 37 13.43 -13.61 -6.08
CA ALA A 37 12.07 -14.13 -5.95
C ALA A 37 11.13 -13.50 -6.98
N ASP A 38 10.45 -14.34 -7.75
CA ASP A 38 9.52 -13.94 -8.79
C ASP A 38 8.04 -14.00 -8.37
N ASP A 39 7.78 -14.38 -7.13
CA ASP A 39 6.44 -14.50 -6.56
C ASP A 39 6.26 -13.64 -5.31
N SER A 40 5.01 -13.51 -4.84
CA SER A 40 4.65 -12.66 -3.71
C SER A 40 4.74 -13.36 -2.34
N GLN A 41 5.43 -14.49 -2.21
CA GLN A 41 5.46 -15.27 -0.95
C GLN A 41 6.04 -14.50 0.23
N PHE A 42 6.97 -13.56 -0.02
CA PHE A 42 7.63 -12.74 1.00
C PHE A 42 6.93 -11.38 1.24
N GLU A 43 5.76 -11.15 0.60
CA GLU A 43 5.05 -9.88 0.74
C GLU A 43 4.71 -9.62 2.21
N TYR A 44 5.01 -8.40 2.69
CA TYR A 44 4.92 -7.91 4.07
C TYR A 44 5.93 -8.50 5.06
N MET A 45 6.83 -9.40 4.68
CA MET A 45 7.92 -9.82 5.57
C MET A 45 8.93 -8.69 5.75
N LYS A 46 9.57 -8.66 6.93
CA LYS A 46 10.66 -7.72 7.19
C LYS A 46 11.95 -8.21 6.53
N SER A 47 12.70 -7.27 5.96
CA SER A 47 14.00 -7.54 5.40
C SER A 47 14.97 -6.42 5.69
N ASN A 48 16.25 -6.76 5.78
CA ASN A 48 17.35 -5.81 5.90
C ASN A 48 18.17 -5.82 4.62
N ILE A 49 18.68 -4.63 4.25
CA ILE A 49 19.56 -4.44 3.10
C ILE A 49 20.67 -3.46 3.44
N ASP A 50 21.85 -3.70 2.86
CA ASP A 50 22.99 -2.79 2.94
C ASP A 50 23.35 -2.27 1.55
N GLY A 51 23.68 -0.99 1.42
CA GLY A 51 24.06 -0.40 0.14
C GLY A 51 23.98 1.12 0.10
N ASN A 52 23.84 1.67 -1.10
CA ASN A 52 23.86 3.09 -1.38
C ASN A 52 22.65 3.52 -2.20
N TYR A 53 22.15 4.73 -1.96
CA TYR A 53 21.08 5.34 -2.77
C TYR A 53 21.59 5.82 -4.12
N LEU A 54 20.74 5.71 -5.15
CA LEU A 54 20.90 6.35 -6.47
C LEU A 54 19.96 7.56 -6.50
N LYS A 55 20.31 8.63 -5.78
CA LYS A 55 19.40 9.75 -5.50
C LYS A 55 18.97 10.53 -6.72
N ASP A 56 19.80 10.58 -7.77
CA ASP A 56 19.52 11.20 -9.08
C ASP A 56 18.32 10.54 -9.81
N LYS A 57 17.91 9.36 -9.39
CA LYS A 57 16.79 8.58 -9.93
C LYS A 57 15.56 8.54 -9.01
N LEU A 58 15.41 9.55 -8.15
CA LEU A 58 14.25 9.69 -7.25
C LEU A 58 12.93 9.75 -8.02
N MET A 59 11.89 9.11 -7.49
CA MET A 59 10.53 9.07 -8.02
C MET A 59 9.51 9.52 -7.00
N PHE A 60 8.46 10.23 -7.44
CA PHE A 60 7.34 10.66 -6.61
C PHE A 60 6.11 9.82 -6.90
N PHE A 61 5.73 9.01 -5.94
CA PHE A 61 4.57 8.13 -5.99
C PHE A 61 3.35 8.84 -5.43
N TYR A 62 2.35 9.16 -6.26
CA TYR A 62 1.12 9.80 -5.79
C TYR A 62 0.38 8.90 -4.82
N HIS A 63 0.21 9.37 -3.60
CA HIS A 63 -0.42 8.62 -2.51
C HIS A 63 -1.10 9.53 -1.49
N PHE A 64 -2.16 9.02 -0.86
CA PHE A 64 -2.80 9.69 0.28
C PHE A 64 -2.20 9.17 1.59
N ASN A 65 -1.95 10.06 2.55
CA ASN A 65 -1.58 9.66 3.89
C ASN A 65 -2.76 9.01 4.66
N LEU A 66 -2.54 8.53 5.88
CA LEU A 66 -3.60 7.93 6.70
C LEU A 66 -4.70 8.92 7.08
N SER A 67 -4.42 10.22 7.11
CA SER A 67 -5.39 11.29 7.35
C SER A 67 -6.24 11.62 6.11
N GLY A 68 -5.83 11.16 4.92
CA GLY A 68 -6.51 11.41 3.65
C GLY A 68 -5.97 12.62 2.89
N ASP A 69 -4.84 13.20 3.31
CA ASP A 69 -4.19 14.29 2.59
C ASP A 69 -3.44 13.76 1.38
N SER A 70 -3.50 14.48 0.27
CA SER A 70 -2.79 14.13 -0.95
C SER A 70 -1.30 14.50 -0.89
N GLY A 71 -0.46 13.63 -1.40
CA GLY A 71 0.98 13.82 -1.43
C GLY A 71 1.70 12.74 -2.21
N PHE A 72 2.95 12.50 -1.88
CA PHE A 72 3.78 11.54 -2.59
C PHE A 72 4.59 10.67 -1.63
N ASN A 73 4.64 9.38 -1.88
CA ASN A 73 5.73 8.57 -1.34
C ASN A 73 6.98 8.83 -2.17
N VAL A 74 8.12 8.98 -1.50
CA VAL A 74 9.42 9.21 -2.12
C VAL A 74 10.12 7.86 -2.29
N VAL A 75 10.23 7.42 -3.54
CA VAL A 75 10.85 6.14 -3.89
C VAL A 75 12.19 6.40 -4.57
N ILE A 76 13.25 5.79 -4.05
CA ILE A 76 14.60 5.97 -4.57
C ILE A 76 15.22 4.60 -4.84
N PRO A 77 15.81 4.37 -6.03
CA PRO A 77 16.57 3.16 -6.29
C PRO A 77 17.77 3.07 -5.33
N PHE A 78 18.07 1.86 -4.91
CA PHE A 78 19.12 1.55 -3.96
C PHE A 78 19.96 0.40 -4.50
N LYS A 79 21.27 0.59 -4.57
CA LYS A 79 22.21 -0.42 -4.99
C LYS A 79 22.78 -1.15 -3.79
N THR A 80 22.47 -2.42 -3.66
CA THR A 80 22.98 -3.26 -2.57
C THR A 80 24.50 -3.45 -2.67
N THR A 81 25.14 -3.81 -1.56
CA THR A 81 26.56 -4.16 -1.52
C THR A 81 26.92 -5.32 -2.45
N GLU A 82 25.94 -6.16 -2.82
CA GLU A 82 26.08 -7.24 -3.80
C GLU A 82 25.93 -6.75 -5.26
N GLY A 83 25.72 -5.43 -5.47
CA GLY A 83 25.62 -4.81 -6.79
C GLY A 83 24.23 -4.89 -7.44
N ARG A 84 23.21 -5.39 -6.74
CA ARG A 84 21.84 -5.46 -7.24
C ARG A 84 21.07 -4.19 -6.93
N VAL A 85 20.08 -3.88 -7.76
CA VAL A 85 19.22 -2.70 -7.57
C VAL A 85 17.87 -3.13 -6.99
N ILE A 86 17.38 -2.36 -6.03
CA ILE A 86 16.05 -2.47 -5.46
C ILE A 86 15.47 -1.06 -5.31
N TYR A 87 14.16 -0.94 -5.26
CA TYR A 87 13.49 0.33 -4.96
C TYR A 87 13.19 0.42 -3.47
N VAL A 88 13.45 1.58 -2.87
CA VAL A 88 13.17 1.87 -1.45
C VAL A 88 12.11 2.96 -1.37
N ASP A 89 10.96 2.66 -0.75
CA ASP A 89 9.94 3.63 -0.38
C ASP A 89 10.32 4.23 0.98
N ASN A 90 10.78 5.48 0.94
CA ASN A 90 11.34 6.18 2.11
C ASN A 90 10.28 6.86 2.99
N GLY A 91 9.03 6.89 2.55
CA GLY A 91 7.93 7.54 3.24
C GLY A 91 7.25 8.63 2.42
N TRP A 92 6.33 9.34 3.06
CA TRP A 92 5.41 10.28 2.42
C TRP A 92 5.78 11.73 2.69
N ILE A 93 5.52 12.60 1.70
CA ILE A 93 5.61 14.06 1.79
C ILE A 93 4.31 14.70 1.31
N PRO A 94 3.92 15.88 1.82
CA PRO A 94 2.80 16.65 1.29
C PRO A 94 2.97 17.03 -0.18
N PHE A 95 1.86 17.14 -0.90
CA PHE A 95 1.88 17.50 -2.33
C PHE A 95 2.67 18.79 -2.62
N LYS A 96 2.56 19.79 -1.74
CA LYS A 96 3.21 21.10 -1.87
C LYS A 96 4.74 21.04 -1.71
N GLU A 97 5.26 20.01 -1.09
CA GLU A 97 6.69 19.89 -0.80
C GLU A 97 7.48 19.24 -1.93
N LYS A 98 6.80 18.67 -2.93
CA LYS A 98 7.45 18.00 -4.06
C LYS A 98 8.49 18.87 -4.76
N GLU A 99 8.15 20.14 -5.07
CA GLU A 99 9.04 21.04 -5.81
C GLU A 99 10.18 21.62 -4.95
N ASN A 100 10.02 21.60 -3.63
CA ASN A 100 10.97 22.15 -2.68
C ASN A 100 11.76 21.07 -1.95
N LEU A 101 11.55 19.80 -2.29
CA LEU A 101 12.23 18.69 -1.62
C LEU A 101 13.72 18.75 -1.90
N ASN A 102 14.50 19.01 -0.85
CA ASN A 102 15.94 18.85 -0.85
C ASN A 102 16.29 17.46 -0.29
N ILE A 103 17.07 16.68 -1.02
CA ILE A 103 17.57 15.36 -0.62
C ILE A 103 19.08 15.31 -0.42
N ASP A 104 19.72 16.46 -0.23
CA ASP A 104 21.19 16.53 -0.03
C ASP A 104 21.64 15.84 1.27
N PHE A 105 20.73 15.61 2.21
CA PHE A 105 20.98 14.80 3.41
C PHE A 105 21.23 13.32 3.08
N ILE A 106 20.85 12.84 1.89
CA ILE A 106 21.16 11.49 1.40
C ILE A 106 22.55 11.52 0.77
N ASP A 107 23.53 10.94 1.47
CA ASP A 107 24.90 10.79 0.97
C ASP A 107 25.00 9.49 0.14
N GLU A 108 25.27 9.62 -1.16
CA GLU A 108 25.40 8.49 -2.08
C GLU A 108 26.64 7.61 -1.83
N LEU A 109 27.64 8.15 -1.16
CA LEU A 109 28.86 7.43 -0.80
C LEU A 109 28.73 6.64 0.51
N LYS A 110 27.71 6.99 1.31
CA LYS A 110 27.45 6.33 2.57
C LYS A 110 26.75 5.00 2.37
N VAL A 111 27.24 3.95 2.98
CA VAL A 111 26.53 2.68 3.09
C VAL A 111 25.46 2.79 4.17
N TYR A 112 24.22 2.62 3.77
CA TYR A 112 23.06 2.58 4.67
C TYR A 112 22.71 1.13 4.98
N ASN A 113 22.35 0.86 6.24
CA ASN A 113 21.69 -0.36 6.66
C ASN A 113 20.21 -0.04 6.83
N LEU A 114 19.37 -0.53 5.94
CA LEU A 114 17.94 -0.24 5.89
C LEU A 114 17.14 -1.47 6.30
N SER A 115 16.08 -1.23 7.08
CA SER A 115 15.11 -2.26 7.47
C SER A 115 13.72 -1.82 7.04
N GLY A 116 12.97 -2.70 6.41
CA GLY A 116 11.64 -2.39 5.91
C GLY A 116 10.79 -3.62 5.66
N ALA A 117 9.54 -3.37 5.27
CA ALA A 117 8.63 -4.41 4.82
C ALA A 117 8.75 -4.58 3.30
N LEU A 118 8.74 -5.81 2.85
CA LEU A 118 8.76 -6.15 1.43
C LEU A 118 7.38 -5.94 0.82
N ILE A 119 7.30 -5.19 -0.26
CA ILE A 119 6.08 -5.01 -1.06
C ILE A 119 6.34 -5.57 -2.45
N PHE A 120 5.55 -6.54 -2.85
CA PHE A 120 5.64 -7.10 -4.19
C PHE A 120 5.09 -6.11 -5.23
N LYS A 121 5.71 -6.03 -6.41
CA LYS A 121 5.29 -5.17 -7.51
C LYS A 121 3.80 -5.35 -7.82
N LYS A 122 3.15 -4.27 -8.23
CA LYS A 122 1.72 -4.28 -8.55
C LYS A 122 1.50 -4.39 -10.06
N GLU A 123 0.53 -5.20 -10.44
CA GLU A 123 0.08 -5.27 -11.83
C GLU A 123 -0.77 -4.05 -12.21
N ARG A 124 -0.57 -3.52 -13.42
CA ARG A 124 -1.40 -2.42 -13.94
C ARG A 124 -2.84 -2.90 -14.17
N LYS A 125 -3.79 -2.14 -13.63
CA LYS A 125 -5.23 -2.36 -13.81
C LYS A 125 -5.82 -1.25 -14.66
N TYR A 126 -6.93 -1.53 -15.32
CA TYR A 126 -7.57 -0.64 -16.29
C TYR A 126 -7.85 0.79 -15.79
N PHE A 127 -8.13 0.96 -14.50
CA PHE A 127 -8.47 2.28 -13.92
C PHE A 127 -7.27 3.02 -13.31
N ILE A 128 -6.04 2.51 -13.45
CA ILE A 128 -4.85 3.21 -12.92
C ILE A 128 -4.38 4.19 -13.99
N PRO A 129 -4.23 5.49 -13.68
CA PRO A 129 -3.72 6.48 -14.61
C PRO A 129 -2.33 6.12 -15.13
N ASP A 130 -1.98 6.61 -16.30
CA ASP A 130 -0.61 6.52 -16.82
C ASP A 130 0.32 7.40 -16.00
N ASN A 131 1.59 6.97 -15.88
CA ASN A 131 2.61 7.73 -15.20
C ASN A 131 2.96 9.00 -15.99
N ASP A 132 3.14 10.11 -15.27
CA ASP A 132 3.63 11.36 -15.87
C ASP A 132 5.15 11.46 -15.70
N TYR A 133 5.88 10.99 -16.69
CA TYR A 133 7.34 10.98 -16.66
C TYR A 133 7.94 12.39 -16.72
N ASN A 134 7.24 13.38 -17.33
CA ASN A 134 7.71 14.76 -17.41
C ASN A 134 7.71 15.46 -16.06
N GLN A 135 6.67 15.18 -15.26
CA GLN A 135 6.55 15.70 -13.91
C GLN A 135 7.12 14.75 -12.85
N ASN A 136 7.65 13.61 -13.24
CA ASN A 136 8.11 12.55 -12.34
C ASN A 136 7.02 12.15 -11.35
N ILE A 137 5.77 11.93 -11.83
CA ILE A 137 4.63 11.48 -11.01
C ILE A 137 4.25 10.06 -11.41
N TRP A 138 4.26 9.18 -10.44
CA TRP A 138 3.98 7.77 -10.62
C TRP A 138 2.69 7.39 -9.89
N TYR A 139 1.89 6.50 -10.49
CA TYR A 139 0.61 6.04 -9.95
C TYR A 139 0.60 4.56 -9.61
N LEU A 140 1.64 3.82 -10.00
CA LEU A 140 1.73 2.39 -9.77
C LEU A 140 3.15 1.96 -9.38
N LEU A 141 3.28 1.23 -8.27
CA LEU A 141 4.53 0.57 -7.87
C LEU A 141 4.72 -0.73 -8.69
N ASN A 142 5.18 -0.55 -9.93
CA ASN A 142 5.51 -1.64 -10.85
C ASN A 142 6.98 -1.53 -11.25
N THR A 143 7.80 -2.47 -10.77
CA THR A 143 9.26 -2.42 -10.97
C THR A 143 9.64 -2.56 -12.45
N ASP A 144 8.86 -3.27 -13.27
CA ASP A 144 9.16 -3.41 -14.71
C ASP A 144 9.00 -2.07 -15.47
N GLU A 145 7.93 -1.30 -15.12
CA GLU A 145 7.74 0.05 -15.68
C GLU A 145 8.81 1.02 -15.19
N MET A 146 9.18 0.93 -13.90
CA MET A 146 10.20 1.77 -13.28
C MET A 146 11.59 1.49 -13.89
N ASP A 147 11.94 0.23 -14.06
CA ASP A 147 13.19 -0.21 -14.69
C ASP A 147 13.28 0.23 -16.13
N SER A 148 12.18 0.09 -16.88
CA SER A 148 12.12 0.53 -18.28
C SER A 148 12.35 2.04 -18.44
N ALA A 149 11.79 2.84 -17.51
CA ALA A 149 11.93 4.29 -17.55
C ALA A 149 13.32 4.79 -17.11
N LEU A 150 13.94 4.11 -16.14
CA LEU A 150 15.21 4.53 -15.53
C LEU A 150 16.45 3.80 -16.09
N GLY A 151 16.25 2.83 -16.99
CA GLY A 151 17.33 2.01 -17.53
C GLY A 151 18.01 1.15 -16.46
N LEU A 152 17.22 0.60 -15.54
CA LEU A 152 17.68 -0.24 -14.45
C LEU A 152 17.19 -1.68 -14.63
N SER A 153 17.69 -2.58 -13.78
CA SER A 153 17.19 -3.93 -13.60
C SER A 153 17.13 -4.21 -12.10
N SER A 154 15.95 -4.26 -11.55
CA SER A 154 15.72 -4.33 -10.11
C SER A 154 15.05 -5.63 -9.68
N SER A 155 14.88 -5.79 -8.38
CA SER A 155 14.05 -6.85 -7.80
C SER A 155 12.57 -6.59 -8.04
N ASN A 156 11.76 -7.66 -8.09
CA ASN A 156 10.29 -7.58 -8.10
C ASN A 156 9.72 -7.07 -6.77
N TYR A 157 10.54 -6.94 -5.74
CA TYR A 157 10.18 -6.39 -4.45
C TYR A 157 10.69 -4.97 -4.28
N ILE A 158 9.89 -4.17 -3.57
CA ILE A 158 10.20 -2.82 -3.12
C ILE A 158 10.33 -2.90 -1.60
N LEU A 159 11.39 -2.32 -1.04
CA LEU A 159 11.54 -2.20 0.41
C LEU A 159 10.84 -0.93 0.87
N LYS A 160 9.78 -1.07 1.65
CA LYS A 160 9.09 0.05 2.29
C LYS A 160 9.62 0.24 3.70
N LEU A 161 10.26 1.38 3.99
CA LEU A 161 10.78 1.68 5.32
C LEU A 161 9.65 1.71 6.36
N VAL A 162 9.94 1.20 7.54
CA VAL A 162 8.96 1.09 8.65
C VAL A 162 9.39 1.86 9.90
N ASP A 163 10.58 2.43 9.89
CA ASP A 163 11.17 3.11 11.04
C ASP A 163 11.54 4.55 10.67
N GLN A 164 10.98 5.51 11.41
CA GLN A 164 11.21 6.96 11.22
C GLN A 164 12.68 7.38 11.45
N LYS A 165 13.50 6.54 12.07
CA LYS A 165 14.90 6.84 12.39
C LYS A 165 15.81 7.14 11.18
N TYR A 166 15.40 6.74 9.98
CA TYR A 166 16.27 6.90 8.81
C TYR A 166 16.26 8.33 8.28
N PHE A 167 15.07 8.94 8.13
CA PHE A 167 14.90 10.29 7.60
C PHE A 167 13.72 10.96 8.30
N GLU A 168 13.97 12.09 8.95
CA GLU A 168 12.94 12.89 9.63
C GLU A 168 12.05 13.64 8.64
N GLU A 169 12.56 13.90 7.44
CA GLU A 169 11.89 14.64 6.37
C GLU A 169 10.71 13.85 5.76
N PHE A 170 10.71 12.53 5.87
CA PHE A 170 9.68 11.67 5.30
C PHE A 170 8.77 11.11 6.38
N LEU A 171 7.46 11.27 6.22
CA LEU A 171 6.48 10.66 7.12
C LEU A 171 6.33 9.17 6.81
N ILE A 172 6.74 8.32 7.74
CA ILE A 172 6.59 6.87 7.64
C ILE A 172 5.32 6.43 8.38
N GLU A 173 4.27 6.10 7.63
CA GLU A 173 2.97 5.69 8.18
C GLU A 173 2.67 4.20 7.98
N PHE A 174 3.62 3.43 7.47
CA PHE A 174 3.34 2.03 7.17
C PHE A 174 3.19 1.20 8.45
N LYS A 175 1.96 0.77 8.70
CA LYS A 175 1.61 -0.25 9.71
C LYS A 175 0.67 -1.26 9.04
N PRO A 176 1.06 -2.52 8.89
CA PRO A 176 0.21 -3.55 8.26
C PRO A 176 -1.15 -3.70 8.93
N THR A 177 -1.22 -3.40 10.23
CA THR A 177 -2.43 -3.48 11.05
C THR A 177 -3.44 -2.34 10.83
N ASN A 178 -3.05 -1.25 10.14
CA ASN A 178 -3.92 -0.08 9.95
C ASN A 178 -4.88 -0.19 8.76
N ILE A 179 -5.01 -1.35 8.15
CA ILE A 179 -5.91 -1.55 7.02
C ILE A 179 -7.36 -1.60 7.50
N LYS A 180 -8.13 -0.55 7.24
CA LYS A 180 -9.54 -0.44 7.65
C LYS A 180 -10.39 -1.60 7.11
N ASN A 181 -11.21 -2.19 7.97
CA ASN A 181 -12.16 -3.25 7.61
C ASN A 181 -13.57 -2.90 8.10
N ASN A 182 -14.37 -2.27 7.24
CA ASN A 182 -15.71 -1.78 7.56
C ASN A 182 -16.83 -2.74 7.12
N HIS A 183 -16.50 -3.94 6.64
CA HIS A 183 -17.48 -4.85 6.08
C HIS A 183 -18.57 -5.26 7.08
N LEU A 184 -18.24 -5.39 8.38
CA LEU A 184 -19.22 -5.66 9.42
C LEU A 184 -20.29 -4.55 9.51
N GLN A 185 -19.87 -3.29 9.51
CA GLN A 185 -20.78 -2.15 9.57
C GLN A 185 -21.74 -2.14 8.37
N TYR A 186 -21.22 -2.41 7.18
CA TYR A 186 -22.06 -2.51 5.98
C TYR A 186 -23.00 -3.71 6.03
N ALA A 187 -22.58 -4.87 6.54
CA ALA A 187 -23.45 -6.02 6.72
C ALA A 187 -24.63 -5.70 7.64
N VAL A 188 -24.34 -5.10 8.80
CA VAL A 188 -25.38 -4.65 9.76
C VAL A 188 -26.34 -3.66 9.08
N THR A 189 -25.84 -2.69 8.35
CA THR A 189 -26.68 -1.71 7.65
C THR A 189 -27.62 -2.39 6.65
N TRP A 190 -27.14 -3.34 5.86
CA TRP A 190 -27.96 -4.07 4.89
C TRP A 190 -29.06 -4.89 5.57
N PHE A 191 -28.75 -5.58 6.69
CA PHE A 191 -29.74 -6.34 7.42
C PHE A 191 -30.78 -5.46 8.10
N LEU A 192 -30.38 -4.32 8.69
CA LEU A 192 -31.33 -3.35 9.27
C LEU A 192 -32.25 -2.77 8.21
N MET A 193 -31.75 -2.41 7.03
CA MET A 193 -32.59 -1.94 5.92
C MET A 193 -33.58 -3.02 5.48
N ALA A 194 -33.12 -4.27 5.35
CA ALA A 194 -34.01 -5.39 4.99
C ALA A 194 -35.12 -5.58 6.04
N LEU A 195 -34.79 -5.53 7.31
CA LEU A 195 -35.73 -5.64 8.41
C LEU A 195 -36.76 -4.50 8.37
N PHE A 196 -36.30 -3.25 8.22
CA PHE A 196 -37.18 -2.07 8.15
C PHE A 196 -38.19 -2.18 7.00
N ILE A 197 -37.72 -2.52 5.81
CA ILE A 197 -38.58 -2.70 4.63
C ILE A 197 -39.59 -3.82 4.86
N SER A 198 -39.18 -4.92 5.48
CA SER A 198 -40.07 -6.04 5.78
C SER A 198 -41.19 -5.64 6.76
N ILE A 199 -40.83 -4.92 7.83
CA ILE A 199 -41.82 -4.42 8.80
C ILE A 199 -42.77 -3.42 8.15
N PHE A 200 -42.26 -2.50 7.33
CA PHE A 200 -43.08 -1.52 6.62
C PHE A 200 -44.05 -2.18 5.64
N TYR A 201 -43.58 -3.20 4.90
CA TYR A 201 -44.42 -3.97 3.99
C TYR A 201 -45.54 -4.73 4.71
N ILE A 202 -45.22 -5.37 5.85
CA ILE A 202 -46.23 -6.05 6.69
C ILE A 202 -47.27 -5.04 7.23
N TYR A 203 -46.82 -3.84 7.61
CA TYR A 203 -47.74 -2.77 8.06
C TYR A 203 -48.69 -2.35 6.95
N LEU A 204 -48.22 -2.14 5.71
CA LEU A 204 -49.06 -1.79 4.56
C LEU A 204 -50.10 -2.87 4.25
N ILE A 205 -49.68 -4.15 4.26
CA ILE A 205 -50.61 -5.28 4.06
C ILE A 205 -51.71 -5.27 5.11
N LYS A 206 -51.37 -5.10 6.38
CA LYS A 206 -52.37 -5.05 7.46
C LYS A 206 -53.34 -3.88 7.31
N GLN A 207 -52.92 -2.72 6.81
CA GLN A 207 -53.82 -1.59 6.51
C GLN A 207 -54.82 -1.93 5.40
N GLN A 208 -54.37 -2.58 4.31
CA GLN A 208 -55.25 -2.97 3.21
C GLN A 208 -56.33 -3.95 3.65
N PHE A 209 -56.01 -4.89 4.56
CA PHE A 209 -56.99 -5.83 5.09
C PHE A 209 -58.00 -5.22 6.08
N LYS A 210 -57.66 -4.09 6.70
CA LYS A 210 -58.61 -3.35 7.59
C LYS A 210 -59.61 -2.48 6.82
N GLN A 211 -59.36 -2.18 5.55
CA GLN A 211 -60.23 -1.34 4.71
C GLN A 211 -61.22 -2.17 3.86
N LYS A 212 -61.12 -3.49 3.89
CA LYS A 212 -62.11 -4.45 3.34
C LYS A 212 -62.98 -5.03 4.43
#